data_bbde38993d39ba32e77681d8519fd073
#
_entry.id   bbde38993d39ba32e77681d8519fd073
#
_cell.length_a   1.000
_cell.length_b   1.000
_cell.length_c   1.000
_cell.angle_alpha   90.00
_cell.angle_beta   90.00
_cell.angle_gamma   90.00
#
_symmetry.space_group_name_H-M   'P 1'
#
loop_
_entity.id
_entity.type
_entity.pdbx_description
1 polymer ?
#
loop_
_entity_poly.entity_id
_entity_poly.type
_entity_poly.pdbx_seq_one_letter_code
_entity_poly.pdbx_strand_id
1 'polypeptide(L)'
;MGLKDCLWCIGGASKGVSGCRFSLYPMADNFVEIILGALSKTDMSKVWKATDKLSTCVRGKRVHVFDSVKGLFVNAYRENVHMALEATFSKGCPGDTDADSFMEVDDIKLNENLIKDQKFNVVSKISFYPMGENDYMEHIAHAVMKAKENGVFSKSSHYVSILEGDVHDVFKTLEDIFEYGETNLSHYILQVTISVNSPTKE
;
A
#
# COMPACT_ATOMS: atom_id res chain seq x y z
N MET A 1 -29.46 8.97 -10.89
CA MET A 1 -28.65 7.99 -10.16
C MET A 1 -28.90 8.24 -8.69
N GLY A 2 -29.74 7.46 -8.07
CA GLY A 2 -30.21 7.72 -6.70
C GLY A 2 -29.35 6.98 -5.69
N LEU A 3 -29.37 7.45 -4.43
CA LEU A 3 -28.66 6.86 -3.26
C LEU A 3 -28.90 5.33 -3.11
N LYS A 4 -29.88 4.76 -3.81
CA LYS A 4 -30.18 3.31 -3.82
C LYS A 4 -29.11 2.47 -4.51
N ASP A 5 -28.32 3.04 -5.41
CA ASP A 5 -27.22 2.33 -6.09
C ASP A 5 -25.96 2.21 -5.20
N CYS A 6 -25.91 2.96 -4.10
CA CYS A 6 -24.91 2.82 -3.03
C CYS A 6 -25.29 1.84 -1.91
N LEU A 7 -26.47 1.22 -1.95
CA LEU A 7 -26.89 0.22 -0.96
C LEU A 7 -26.08 -1.09 -1.03
N TRP A 8 -25.32 -1.28 -2.09
CA TRP A 8 -24.24 -2.29 -2.13
C TRP A 8 -23.17 -2.04 -1.06
N CYS A 9 -23.09 -0.79 -0.58
CA CYS A 9 -22.17 -0.39 0.49
C CYS A 9 -22.63 -0.81 1.90
N ILE A 10 -23.88 -1.24 2.08
CA ILE A 10 -24.46 -1.50 3.41
C ILE A 10 -24.69 -2.99 3.67
N GLY A 11 -24.68 -3.82 2.63
CA GLY A 11 -25.08 -5.22 2.70
C GLY A 11 -23.96 -6.20 2.45
N GLY A 12 -23.08 -6.41 3.40
CA GLY A 12 -22.07 -7.46 3.36
C GLY A 12 -20.66 -6.92 3.17
N ALA A 13 -20.18 -6.20 4.16
CA ALA A 13 -18.74 -5.99 4.30
C ALA A 13 -18.09 -7.37 4.37
N SER A 14 -17.39 -7.77 3.32
CA SER A 14 -16.50 -8.90 3.36
C SER A 14 -15.61 -8.75 4.58
N LYS A 15 -15.61 -9.73 5.47
CA LYS A 15 -15.04 -9.69 6.80
C LYS A 15 -13.57 -9.27 6.74
N GLY A 16 -13.28 -7.96 6.87
CA GLY A 16 -11.93 -7.48 7.03
C GLY A 16 -11.03 -7.54 5.78
N VAL A 17 -11.58 -7.64 4.57
CA VAL A 17 -10.78 -7.60 3.34
C VAL A 17 -10.08 -6.25 3.22
N SER A 18 -8.77 -6.28 3.17
CA SER A 18 -7.91 -5.15 2.82
C SER A 18 -7.66 -5.13 1.32
N GLY A 19 -7.53 -3.95 0.75
CA GLY A 19 -7.23 -3.79 -0.67
C GLY A 19 -6.18 -2.73 -0.92
N CYS A 20 -5.50 -2.85 -2.03
CA CYS A 20 -4.62 -1.82 -2.55
C CYS A 20 -4.83 -1.69 -4.06
N ARG A 21 -5.09 -0.46 -4.51
CA ARG A 21 -5.00 -0.11 -5.93
C ARG A 21 -3.73 0.69 -6.14
N PHE A 22 -2.88 0.25 -7.07
CA PHE A 22 -1.58 0.84 -7.26
C PHE A 22 -1.16 0.90 -8.72
N SER A 23 -0.22 1.82 -9.00
CA SER A 23 0.45 1.97 -10.29
C SER A 23 1.94 2.14 -10.05
N LEU A 24 2.76 1.54 -10.91
CA LEU A 24 4.21 1.59 -10.83
C LEU A 24 4.76 2.28 -12.08
N TYR A 25 5.60 3.29 -11.88
CA TYR A 25 6.13 4.15 -12.92
C TYR A 25 7.66 4.13 -12.94
N PRO A 26 8.31 3.13 -13.55
CA PRO A 26 9.74 3.20 -13.84
C PRO A 26 9.97 4.19 -14.98
N MET A 27 10.78 5.21 -14.75
CA MET A 27 11.08 6.25 -15.73
C MET A 27 12.26 5.82 -16.61
N ALA A 28 12.03 4.83 -17.46
CA ALA A 28 13.02 4.23 -18.35
C ALA A 28 12.35 3.77 -19.65
N ASP A 29 13.08 3.76 -20.75
CA ASP A 29 12.53 3.34 -22.06
C ASP A 29 12.07 1.87 -22.05
N ASN A 30 12.72 1.02 -21.28
CA ASN A 30 12.36 -0.39 -21.10
C ASN A 30 11.44 -0.66 -19.91
N PHE A 31 10.56 0.30 -19.55
CA PHE A 31 9.67 0.19 -18.39
C PHE A 31 8.79 -1.07 -18.41
N VAL A 32 8.37 -1.53 -19.58
CA VAL A 32 7.57 -2.76 -19.73
C VAL A 32 8.34 -3.98 -19.22
N GLU A 33 9.61 -4.12 -19.61
CA GLU A 33 10.48 -5.22 -19.17
C GLU A 33 10.71 -5.19 -17.66
N ILE A 34 10.89 -3.99 -17.09
CA ILE A 34 11.05 -3.81 -15.64
C ILE A 34 9.81 -4.28 -14.91
N ILE A 35 8.62 -3.85 -15.33
CA ILE A 35 7.35 -4.21 -14.69
C ILE A 35 7.05 -5.71 -14.84
N LEU A 36 7.16 -6.27 -16.04
CA LEU A 36 6.90 -7.68 -16.28
C LEU A 36 7.93 -8.57 -15.56
N GLY A 37 9.20 -8.16 -15.54
CA GLY A 37 10.25 -8.84 -14.78
C GLY A 37 10.01 -8.82 -13.26
N ALA A 38 9.47 -7.73 -12.72
CA ALA A 38 9.08 -7.65 -11.32
C ALA A 38 7.86 -8.55 -11.02
N LEU A 39 6.85 -8.51 -11.87
CA LEU A 39 5.66 -9.36 -11.74
C LEU A 39 6.02 -10.85 -11.76
N SER A 40 6.95 -11.27 -12.62
CA SER A 40 7.38 -12.68 -12.69
C SER A 40 8.12 -13.18 -11.45
N LYS A 41 8.68 -12.27 -10.65
CA LYS A 41 9.43 -12.56 -9.42
C LYS A 41 8.59 -12.38 -8.15
N THR A 42 7.40 -11.82 -8.26
CA THR A 42 6.53 -11.53 -7.12
C THR A 42 5.42 -12.55 -7.03
N ASP A 43 5.38 -13.28 -5.91
CA ASP A 43 4.29 -14.22 -5.65
C ASP A 43 3.06 -13.48 -5.12
N MET A 44 2.01 -13.49 -5.91
CA MET A 44 0.69 -12.91 -5.58
C MET A 44 -0.40 -13.99 -5.48
N SER A 45 -0.04 -15.22 -5.14
CA SER A 45 -0.99 -16.34 -5.08
C SER A 45 -1.97 -16.25 -3.91
N LYS A 46 -1.64 -15.45 -2.88
CA LYS A 46 -2.48 -15.25 -1.68
C LYS A 46 -3.33 -13.98 -1.71
N VAL A 47 -3.46 -13.34 -2.87
CA VAL A 47 -4.34 -12.19 -3.07
C VAL A 47 -5.16 -12.35 -4.34
N TRP A 48 -6.40 -11.89 -4.30
CA TRP A 48 -7.16 -11.63 -5.52
C TRP A 48 -6.52 -10.44 -6.24
N LYS A 49 -6.46 -10.49 -7.57
CA LYS A 49 -5.85 -9.42 -8.37
C LYS A 49 -6.57 -9.18 -9.68
N ALA A 50 -6.64 -7.92 -10.07
CA ALA A 50 -7.11 -7.48 -11.39
C ALA A 50 -6.28 -6.29 -11.86
N THR A 51 -5.94 -6.28 -13.15
CA THR A 51 -5.21 -5.18 -13.79
C THR A 51 -6.05 -4.61 -14.93
N ASP A 52 -6.12 -3.31 -14.99
CA ASP A 52 -6.77 -2.56 -16.07
C ASP A 52 -5.76 -1.62 -16.76
N LYS A 53 -6.26 -0.66 -17.56
CA LYS A 53 -5.42 0.29 -18.31
C LYS A 53 -4.72 1.33 -17.42
N LEU A 54 -5.14 1.48 -16.17
CA LEU A 54 -4.66 2.52 -15.26
C LEU A 54 -3.79 1.94 -14.15
N SER A 55 -4.16 0.77 -13.61
CA SER A 55 -3.62 0.30 -12.34
C SER A 55 -3.86 -1.19 -12.12
N THR A 56 -3.22 -1.73 -11.09
CA THR A 56 -3.50 -3.06 -10.54
C THR A 56 -4.21 -2.93 -9.20
N CYS A 57 -5.24 -3.73 -9.00
CA CYS A 57 -5.89 -3.90 -7.71
C CYS A 57 -5.53 -5.26 -7.12
N VAL A 58 -5.14 -5.29 -5.85
CA VAL A 58 -4.96 -6.52 -5.06
C VAL A 58 -5.84 -6.47 -3.83
N ARG A 59 -6.43 -7.61 -3.42
CA ARG A 59 -7.36 -7.71 -2.31
C ARG A 59 -7.15 -9.02 -1.55
N GLY A 60 -7.32 -8.99 -0.23
CA GLY A 60 -7.17 -10.15 0.63
C GLY A 60 -6.83 -9.76 2.06
N LYS A 61 -6.11 -10.59 2.77
CA LYS A 61 -5.56 -10.25 4.09
C LYS A 61 -4.53 -9.11 3.96
N ARG A 62 -4.52 -8.19 4.92
CA ARG A 62 -3.55 -7.08 5.00
C ARG A 62 -2.12 -7.54 4.75
N VAL A 63 -1.70 -8.57 5.47
CA VAL A 63 -0.33 -9.11 5.40
C VAL A 63 0.08 -9.47 3.98
N HIS A 64 -0.81 -10.05 3.18
CA HIS A 64 -0.52 -10.46 1.81
C HIS A 64 -0.66 -9.31 0.81
N VAL A 65 -1.56 -8.35 1.06
CA VAL A 65 -1.68 -7.13 0.25
C VAL A 65 -0.37 -6.33 0.34
N PHE A 66 0.13 -6.08 1.56
CA PHE A 66 1.40 -5.37 1.75
C PHE A 66 2.60 -6.15 1.22
N ASP A 67 2.68 -7.46 1.46
CA ASP A 67 3.76 -8.32 0.96
C ASP A 67 3.82 -8.31 -0.58
N SER A 68 2.67 -8.36 -1.26
CA SER A 68 2.59 -8.34 -2.72
C SER A 68 3.03 -7.00 -3.31
N VAL A 69 2.55 -5.88 -2.75
CA VAL A 69 2.91 -4.53 -3.25
C VAL A 69 4.38 -4.23 -2.98
N LYS A 70 4.87 -4.54 -1.78
CA LYS A 70 6.29 -4.42 -1.42
C LYS A 70 7.16 -5.29 -2.32
N GLY A 71 6.79 -6.54 -2.50
CA GLY A 71 7.51 -7.49 -3.36
C GLY A 71 7.65 -6.99 -4.78
N LEU A 72 6.56 -6.46 -5.36
CA LEU A 72 6.58 -5.89 -6.70
C LEU A 72 7.49 -4.67 -6.79
N PHE A 73 7.39 -3.73 -5.84
CA PHE A 73 8.20 -2.52 -5.83
C PHE A 73 9.69 -2.83 -5.71
N VAL A 74 10.07 -3.71 -4.79
CA VAL A 74 11.47 -4.11 -4.57
C VAL A 74 12.02 -4.87 -5.79
N ASN A 75 11.26 -5.81 -6.37
CA ASN A 75 11.68 -6.55 -7.56
C ASN A 75 11.82 -5.66 -8.82
N ALA A 76 11.10 -4.53 -8.86
CA ALA A 76 11.20 -3.57 -9.95
C ALA A 76 12.38 -2.60 -9.80
N TYR A 77 12.96 -2.48 -8.62
CA TYR A 77 14.07 -1.56 -8.37
C TYR A 77 15.25 -1.78 -9.34
N ARG A 78 15.80 -0.68 -9.83
CA ARG A 78 17.04 -0.61 -10.61
C ARG A 78 17.84 0.61 -10.13
N GLU A 79 19.12 0.43 -9.87
CA GLU A 79 20.00 1.43 -9.23
C GLU A 79 19.96 2.82 -9.89
N ASN A 80 19.81 2.88 -11.19
CA ASN A 80 19.89 4.14 -11.95
C ASN A 80 18.53 4.55 -12.57
N VAL A 81 17.45 3.94 -12.16
CA VAL A 81 16.11 4.25 -12.67
C VAL A 81 15.32 4.97 -11.59
N HIS A 82 14.91 6.22 -11.88
CA HIS A 82 13.91 6.88 -11.06
C HIS A 82 12.58 6.13 -11.20
N MET A 83 12.01 5.72 -10.09
CA MET A 83 10.76 4.98 -10.08
C MET A 83 9.82 5.52 -9.00
N ALA A 84 8.56 5.64 -9.35
CA ALA A 84 7.50 6.00 -8.42
C ALA A 84 6.45 4.89 -8.32
N LEU A 85 5.97 4.64 -7.11
CA LEU A 85 4.78 3.85 -6.82
C LEU A 85 3.71 4.80 -6.30
N GLU A 86 2.54 4.79 -6.92
CA GLU A 86 1.32 5.39 -6.37
C GLU A 86 0.42 4.26 -5.87
N ALA A 87 -0.04 4.34 -4.62
CA ALA A 87 -0.84 3.30 -3.99
C ALA A 87 -1.91 3.90 -3.08
N THR A 88 -3.10 3.32 -3.14
CA THR A 88 -4.21 3.60 -2.25
C THR A 88 -4.60 2.31 -1.55
N PHE A 89 -4.23 2.20 -0.28
CA PHE A 89 -4.66 1.12 0.59
C PHE A 89 -5.97 1.49 1.25
N SER A 90 -6.92 0.56 1.30
CA SER A 90 -8.22 0.81 1.89
C SER A 90 -8.77 -0.43 2.59
N LYS A 91 -9.52 -0.19 3.67
CA LYS A 91 -10.39 -1.18 4.32
C LYS A 91 -11.79 -0.62 4.40
N GLY A 92 -12.78 -1.51 4.40
CA GLY A 92 -14.19 -1.13 4.51
C GLY A 92 -14.81 -0.66 3.19
N CYS A 93 -14.09 -0.71 2.07
CA CYS A 93 -14.71 -0.53 0.78
C CYS A 93 -15.63 -1.73 0.51
N PRO A 94 -16.95 -1.54 0.44
CA PRO A 94 -17.87 -2.62 0.13
C PRO A 94 -17.52 -3.10 -1.27
N GLY A 95 -17.18 -4.35 -1.34
CA GLY A 95 -16.81 -4.99 -2.58
C GLY A 95 -17.72 -6.16 -2.88
N ASP A 96 -17.44 -6.73 -3.99
CA ASP A 96 -17.86 -8.07 -4.32
C ASP A 96 -17.23 -9.11 -3.37
N THR A 97 -17.59 -10.36 -3.53
CA THR A 97 -17.09 -11.51 -2.77
C THR A 97 -15.85 -12.17 -3.39
N ASP A 98 -15.28 -11.61 -4.45
CA ASP A 98 -14.18 -12.21 -5.22
C ASP A 98 -12.93 -12.49 -4.36
N ALA A 99 -12.70 -11.69 -3.33
CA ALA A 99 -11.56 -11.84 -2.43
C ALA A 99 -11.82 -12.72 -1.19
N ASP A 100 -13.04 -13.22 -0.98
CA ASP A 100 -13.42 -13.92 0.26
C ASP A 100 -12.59 -15.19 0.50
N SER A 101 -12.29 -15.95 -0.55
CA SER A 101 -11.46 -17.17 -0.46
C SER A 101 -10.01 -16.87 -0.03
N PHE A 102 -9.52 -15.67 -0.28
CA PHE A 102 -8.19 -15.24 0.14
C PHE A 102 -8.13 -14.81 1.62
N MET A 103 -9.25 -14.76 2.30
CA MET A 103 -9.30 -14.49 3.75
C MET A 103 -9.04 -15.74 4.60
N GLU A 104 -9.08 -16.93 4.01
CA GLU A 104 -8.87 -18.21 4.70
C GLU A 104 -7.43 -18.74 4.60
N VAL A 105 -6.57 -18.09 3.79
CA VAL A 105 -5.15 -18.47 3.65
C VAL A 105 -4.37 -18.16 4.95
N ASP A 106 -3.25 -18.84 5.17
CA ASP A 106 -2.35 -18.56 6.31
C ASP A 106 -1.74 -17.14 6.22
N ASP A 107 -1.00 -16.70 7.24
CA ASP A 107 -0.40 -15.37 7.33
C ASP A 107 1.09 -15.33 6.94
N ILE A 108 1.61 -16.41 6.34
CA ILE A 108 3.02 -16.50 5.94
C ILE A 108 3.25 -15.65 4.69
N LYS A 109 4.06 -14.60 4.79
CA LYS A 109 4.48 -13.75 3.67
C LYS A 109 5.30 -14.56 2.67
N LEU A 110 4.98 -14.42 1.39
CA LEU A 110 5.62 -15.19 0.31
C LEU A 110 6.86 -14.50 -0.26
N ASN A 111 6.88 -13.16 -0.24
CA ASN A 111 7.91 -12.36 -0.88
C ASN A 111 8.99 -11.89 0.11
N GLU A 112 8.67 -11.71 1.39
CA GLU A 112 9.55 -11.12 2.40
C GLU A 112 10.97 -11.74 2.39
N ASN A 113 11.06 -13.08 2.41
CA ASN A 113 12.36 -13.78 2.41
C ASN A 113 13.12 -13.66 1.08
N LEU A 114 12.42 -13.42 -0.03
CA LEU A 114 13.01 -13.32 -1.37
C LEU A 114 13.65 -11.95 -1.61
N ILE A 115 13.14 -10.92 -0.93
CA ILE A 115 13.53 -9.52 -1.15
C ILE A 115 14.32 -8.90 0.01
N LYS A 116 14.43 -9.57 1.17
CA LYS A 116 15.00 -9.01 2.42
C LYS A 116 16.42 -8.44 2.29
N ASP A 117 17.20 -8.98 1.37
CA ASP A 117 18.59 -8.56 1.15
C ASP A 117 18.72 -7.39 0.17
N GLN A 118 17.63 -7.02 -0.52
CA GLN A 118 17.58 -5.86 -1.43
C GLN A 118 17.24 -4.60 -0.62
N LYS A 119 18.25 -3.85 -0.21
CA LYS A 119 18.12 -2.64 0.62
C LYS A 119 18.45 -1.40 -0.20
N PHE A 120 17.58 -0.41 -0.13
CA PHE A 120 17.77 0.91 -0.72
C PHE A 120 16.85 1.93 -0.05
N ASN A 121 17.28 3.19 -0.04
CA ASN A 121 16.51 4.26 0.54
C ASN A 121 15.40 4.74 -0.40
N VAL A 122 14.27 5.06 0.19
CA VAL A 122 13.11 5.64 -0.48
C VAL A 122 12.61 6.86 0.25
N VAL A 123 11.92 7.74 -0.47
CA VAL A 123 11.14 8.84 0.10
C VAL A 123 9.67 8.57 -0.21
N SER A 124 8.83 8.68 0.79
CA SER A 124 7.39 8.46 0.65
C SER A 124 6.61 9.64 1.21
N LYS A 125 5.57 10.08 0.50
CA LYS A 125 4.51 10.90 1.08
C LYS A 125 3.32 10.03 1.41
N ILE A 126 2.73 10.29 2.57
CA ILE A 126 1.53 9.59 3.03
C ILE A 126 0.44 10.56 3.43
N SER A 127 -0.81 10.16 3.21
CA SER A 127 -2.00 10.79 3.78
C SER A 127 -2.89 9.69 4.35
N PHE A 128 -3.29 9.84 5.61
CA PHE A 128 -4.18 8.92 6.28
C PHE A 128 -5.54 9.58 6.46
N TYR A 129 -6.60 8.92 5.98
CA TYR A 129 -7.97 9.43 5.97
C TYR A 129 -8.88 8.50 6.79
N PRO A 130 -9.02 8.74 8.11
CA PRO A 130 -10.09 8.13 8.91
C PRO A 130 -11.44 8.67 8.43
N MET A 131 -12.39 7.79 8.15
CA MET A 131 -13.69 8.20 7.61
C MET A 131 -14.79 7.99 8.63
N GLY A 132 -15.66 9.01 8.79
CA GLY A 132 -16.80 8.94 9.69
C GLY A 132 -16.48 9.14 11.17
N GLU A 133 -15.25 9.57 11.49
CA GLU A 133 -14.80 9.82 12.87
C GLU A 133 -14.77 11.31 13.20
N ASN A 134 -15.25 11.66 14.42
CA ASN A 134 -15.22 13.05 14.88
C ASN A 134 -13.84 13.49 15.33
N ASP A 135 -13.02 12.57 15.81
CA ASP A 135 -11.66 12.75 16.33
C ASP A 135 -10.57 12.35 15.31
N TYR A 136 -10.87 12.49 14.03
CA TYR A 136 -9.99 12.09 12.91
C TYR A 136 -8.56 12.62 13.04
N MET A 137 -8.35 13.78 13.67
CA MET A 137 -7.01 14.35 13.88
C MET A 137 -6.16 13.52 14.84
N GLU A 138 -6.76 12.86 15.83
CA GLU A 138 -6.05 11.97 16.75
C GLU A 138 -5.52 10.75 16.01
N HIS A 139 -6.31 10.18 15.12
CA HIS A 139 -5.91 9.06 14.27
C HIS A 139 -4.79 9.44 13.29
N ILE A 140 -4.84 10.66 12.71
CA ILE A 140 -3.75 11.18 11.87
C ILE A 140 -2.48 11.39 12.70
N ALA A 141 -2.60 11.94 13.92
CA ALA A 141 -1.45 12.11 14.81
C ALA A 141 -0.83 10.77 15.19
N HIS A 142 -1.64 9.73 15.40
CA HIS A 142 -1.16 8.37 15.66
C HIS A 142 -0.33 7.82 14.50
N ALA A 143 -0.76 8.01 13.25
CA ALA A 143 0.01 7.60 12.08
C ALA A 143 1.40 8.29 12.04
N VAL A 144 1.47 9.58 12.38
CA VAL A 144 2.74 10.32 12.48
C VAL A 144 3.61 9.80 13.64
N MET A 145 3.00 9.50 14.79
CA MET A 145 3.72 8.93 15.93
C MET A 145 4.32 7.57 15.58
N LYS A 146 3.57 6.70 14.91
CA LYS A 146 4.06 5.40 14.45
C LYS A 146 5.26 5.53 13.51
N ALA A 147 5.24 6.47 12.58
CA ALA A 147 6.37 6.75 11.71
C ALA A 147 7.62 7.24 12.48
N LYS A 148 7.43 8.02 13.54
CA LYS A 148 8.52 8.45 14.42
C LYS A 148 9.10 7.29 15.22
N GLU A 149 8.24 6.44 15.80
CA GLU A 149 8.64 5.25 16.54
C GLU A 149 9.49 4.30 15.69
N ASN A 150 9.11 4.13 14.42
CA ASN A 150 9.82 3.28 13.46
C ASN A 150 11.06 3.98 12.84
N GLY A 151 11.34 5.23 13.20
CA GLY A 151 12.55 5.95 12.78
C GLY A 151 12.55 6.42 11.32
N VAL A 152 11.41 6.41 10.63
CA VAL A 152 11.31 6.80 9.21
C VAL A 152 10.60 8.14 8.99
N PHE A 153 10.12 8.81 10.04
CA PHE A 153 9.49 10.12 9.90
C PHE A 153 10.55 11.19 9.57
N SER A 154 10.41 11.84 8.42
CA SER A 154 11.28 12.93 7.99
C SER A 154 10.69 14.29 8.39
N LYS A 155 9.54 14.65 7.85
CA LYS A 155 8.89 15.93 8.12
C LYS A 155 7.39 15.89 7.86
N SER A 156 6.65 16.82 8.48
CA SER A 156 5.30 17.16 8.00
C SER A 156 5.40 18.20 6.90
N SER A 157 4.61 18.03 5.86
CA SER A 157 4.46 18.99 4.77
C SER A 157 2.99 19.30 4.57
N HIS A 158 2.66 20.31 3.77
CA HIS A 158 1.26 20.65 3.51
C HIS A 158 0.49 19.41 3.02
N TYR A 159 -0.56 19.05 3.75
CA TYR A 159 -1.50 17.94 3.48
C TYR A 159 -0.93 16.51 3.56
N VAL A 160 0.38 16.35 3.80
CA VAL A 160 1.02 15.02 3.81
C VAL A 160 2.07 14.91 4.92
N SER A 161 2.42 13.70 5.29
CA SER A 161 3.63 13.39 6.05
C SER A 161 4.67 12.74 5.14
N ILE A 162 5.93 13.08 5.33
CA ILE A 162 7.05 12.54 4.56
C ILE A 162 7.78 11.52 5.42
N LEU A 163 7.94 10.33 4.86
CA LEU A 163 8.74 9.24 5.41
C LEU A 163 9.97 9.06 4.53
N GLU A 164 11.10 8.74 5.17
CA GLU A 164 12.37 8.51 4.48
C GLU A 164 13.16 7.42 5.21
N GLY A 165 13.73 6.49 4.48
CA GLY A 165 14.51 5.40 5.05
C GLY A 165 14.64 4.21 4.13
N ASP A 166 15.14 3.09 4.69
CA ASP A 166 15.18 1.82 3.96
C ASP A 166 13.77 1.39 3.53
N VAL A 167 13.68 0.81 2.33
CA VAL A 167 12.40 0.39 1.74
C VAL A 167 11.61 -0.55 2.66
N HIS A 168 12.31 -1.44 3.39
CA HIS A 168 11.66 -2.38 4.29
C HIS A 168 11.06 -1.70 5.53
N ASP A 169 11.76 -0.71 6.09
CA ASP A 169 11.29 0.04 7.25
C ASP A 169 10.12 0.95 6.89
N VAL A 170 10.18 1.57 5.70
CA VAL A 170 9.06 2.39 5.19
C VAL A 170 7.82 1.51 4.98
N PHE A 171 7.92 0.37 4.27
CA PHE A 171 6.78 -0.52 4.07
C PHE A 171 6.25 -1.12 5.38
N LYS A 172 7.14 -1.46 6.33
CA LYS A 172 6.72 -1.90 7.66
C LYS A 172 5.89 -0.82 8.35
N THR A 173 6.35 0.42 8.29
CA THR A 173 5.63 1.56 8.88
C THR A 173 4.25 1.78 8.24
N LEU A 174 4.16 1.67 6.92
CA LEU A 174 2.87 1.75 6.21
C LEU A 174 1.91 0.63 6.67
N GLU A 175 2.41 -0.60 6.81
CA GLU A 175 1.63 -1.73 7.30
C GLU A 175 1.19 -1.52 8.75
N ASP A 176 2.06 -1.03 9.64
CA ASP A 176 1.76 -0.75 11.04
C ASP A 176 0.68 0.37 11.18
N ILE A 177 0.75 1.43 10.36
CA ILE A 177 -0.27 2.49 10.31
C ILE A 177 -1.62 1.91 9.85
N PHE A 178 -1.59 1.06 8.84
CA PHE A 178 -2.80 0.44 8.31
C PHE A 178 -3.42 -0.53 9.33
N GLU A 179 -2.62 -1.31 10.05
CA GLU A 179 -3.05 -2.20 11.14
C GLU A 179 -3.71 -1.44 12.28
N TYR A 180 -3.17 -0.29 12.65
CA TYR A 180 -3.83 0.60 13.61
C TYR A 180 -5.25 0.96 13.16
N GLY A 181 -5.41 1.33 11.88
CA GLY A 181 -6.73 1.57 11.30
C GLY A 181 -7.64 0.35 11.35
N GLU A 182 -7.12 -0.86 11.12
CA GLU A 182 -7.92 -2.10 11.22
C GLU A 182 -8.53 -2.31 12.61
N THR A 183 -7.82 -1.91 13.63
CA THR A 183 -8.22 -2.11 15.03
C THR A 183 -9.17 -1.01 15.52
N ASN A 184 -9.01 0.22 15.02
CA ASN A 184 -9.64 1.40 15.62
C ASN A 184 -10.71 2.04 14.74
N LEU A 185 -10.76 1.74 13.44
CA LEU A 185 -11.61 2.42 12.47
C LEU A 185 -12.48 1.44 11.68
N SER A 186 -13.69 1.88 11.37
CA SER A 186 -14.61 1.12 10.52
C SER A 186 -14.25 1.24 9.03
N HIS A 187 -13.82 2.43 8.61
CA HIS A 187 -13.42 2.72 7.24
C HIS A 187 -12.30 3.77 7.21
N TYR A 188 -11.26 3.51 6.41
CA TYR A 188 -10.13 4.41 6.26
C TYR A 188 -9.37 4.14 4.97
N ILE A 189 -8.60 5.14 4.56
CA ILE A 189 -7.71 5.08 3.40
C ILE A 189 -6.32 5.54 3.82
N LEU A 190 -5.30 4.80 3.41
CA LEU A 190 -3.91 5.22 3.44
C LEU A 190 -3.44 5.43 2.00
N GLN A 191 -3.31 6.70 1.62
CA GLN A 191 -2.76 7.09 0.32
C GLN A 191 -1.25 7.26 0.42
N VAL A 192 -0.52 6.66 -0.51
CA VAL A 192 0.93 6.56 -0.50
C VAL A 192 1.49 6.88 -1.88
N THR A 193 2.56 7.65 -1.92
CA THR A 193 3.45 7.71 -3.09
C THR A 193 4.86 7.47 -2.61
N ILE A 194 5.56 6.47 -3.18
CA ILE A 194 6.94 6.15 -2.85
C ILE A 194 7.81 6.48 -4.06
N SER A 195 8.92 7.15 -3.84
CA SER A 195 9.91 7.50 -4.88
C SER A 195 11.28 6.95 -4.51
N VAL A 196 11.98 6.42 -5.52
CA VAL A 196 13.37 5.99 -5.42
C VAL A 196 14.18 6.58 -6.57
N ASN A 197 15.45 6.90 -6.32
CA ASN A 197 16.38 7.48 -7.31
C ASN A 197 15.84 8.77 -7.97
N SER A 198 15.12 9.61 -7.20
CA SER A 198 14.67 10.91 -7.73
C SER A 198 15.88 11.75 -8.12
N PRO A 199 15.85 12.41 -9.29
CA PRO A 199 16.91 13.33 -9.69
C PRO A 199 16.89 14.65 -8.92
N THR A 200 15.80 14.94 -8.21
CA THR A 200 15.65 16.15 -7.40
C THR A 200 16.56 16.04 -6.16
N LYS A 201 17.43 17.01 -5.99
CA LYS A 201 18.25 17.18 -4.78
C LYS A 201 17.58 18.25 -3.90
N GLU A 202 17.43 17.97 -2.60
CA GLU A 202 17.05 19.00 -1.61
C GLU A 202 18.20 19.95 -1.35
#